data_f882eb6b4f02631f5bf9e7fada077069
#
_entry.id   f882eb6b4f02631f5bf9e7fada077069
#
_cell.length_a   1.000
_cell.length_b   1.000
_cell.length_c   1.000
_cell.angle_alpha   90.00
_cell.angle_beta   90.00
_cell.angle_gamma   90.00
#
_symmetry.space_group_name_H-M   'P 1'
#
loop_
_entity.id
_entity.type
_entity.pdbx_description
1 polymer ?
#
loop_
_entity_poly.entity_id
_entity_poly.type
_entity_poly.pdbx_seq_one_letter_code
_entity_poly.pdbx_strand_id
1 'polypeptide(L)'
;KKLLEITEEALQIGINAARAGNTVGDIGFAIESFVRSQKKNKQYGIIEVLSGHGVGRAIHEDPYIPNFGKRGKGEKLIPGMVIALEPMINLGAKNVMISKDGYTFSTVDGKTSAHFEHTILITEAEPEVLTAR
;
A
#
# COMPACT_ATOMS: atom_id res chain seq x y z
N LYS A 1 9.39 14.41 7.84
CA LYS A 1 8.53 15.20 6.93
C LYS A 1 8.54 14.62 5.51
N LYS A 2 9.71 14.47 4.93
CA LYS A 2 9.84 13.91 3.57
C LYS A 2 9.30 12.48 3.47
N LEU A 3 9.48 11.65 4.50
CA LEU A 3 8.95 10.29 4.53
C LEU A 3 7.41 10.29 4.50
N LEU A 4 6.78 11.19 5.26
CA LEU A 4 5.32 11.32 5.28
C LEU A 4 4.78 11.72 3.91
N GLU A 5 5.40 12.71 3.28
CA GLU A 5 5.02 13.17 1.93
C GLU A 5 5.13 12.05 0.89
N ILE A 6 6.22 11.29 0.92
CA ILE A 6 6.43 10.17 0.01
C ILE A 6 5.39 9.07 0.25
N THR A 7 5.09 8.76 1.49
CA THR A 7 4.12 7.70 1.82
C THR A 7 2.71 8.10 1.41
N GLU A 8 2.32 9.35 1.64
CA GLU A 8 1.03 9.87 1.22
C GLU A 8 0.90 9.88 -0.31
N GLU A 9 1.94 10.31 -1.01
CA GLU A 9 1.96 10.30 -2.47
C GLU A 9 1.95 8.88 -3.04
N ALA A 10 2.64 7.95 -2.39
CA ALA A 10 2.59 6.53 -2.76
C ALA A 10 1.16 5.98 -2.65
N LEU A 11 0.42 6.36 -1.62
CA LEU A 11 -0.99 6.00 -1.48
C LEU A 11 -1.80 6.57 -2.64
N GLN A 12 -1.63 7.82 -2.99
CA GLN A 12 -2.36 8.45 -4.09
C GLN A 12 -2.06 7.78 -5.43
N ILE A 13 -0.81 7.40 -5.66
CA ILE A 13 -0.39 6.67 -6.86
C ILE A 13 -1.05 5.28 -6.91
N GLY A 14 -1.10 4.60 -5.78
CA GLY A 14 -1.80 3.31 -5.66
C GLY A 14 -3.30 3.44 -5.97
N ILE A 15 -3.94 4.47 -5.44
CA ILE A 15 -5.36 4.77 -5.72
C ILE A 15 -5.57 4.99 -7.22
N ASN A 16 -4.73 5.76 -7.87
CA ASN A 16 -4.84 6.03 -9.30
C ASN A 16 -4.67 4.78 -10.16
N ALA A 17 -3.92 3.80 -9.68
CA ALA A 17 -3.75 2.51 -10.36
C ALA A 17 -4.88 1.51 -10.08
N ALA A 18 -5.73 1.78 -9.10
CA ALA A 18 -6.81 0.89 -8.67
C ALA A 18 -8.05 1.04 -9.52
N ARG A 19 -7.91 0.72 -10.80
CA ARG A 19 -8.98 0.82 -11.79
C ARG A 19 -9.47 -0.56 -12.20
N ALA A 20 -10.75 -0.67 -12.51
CA ALA A 20 -11.33 -1.89 -13.04
C ALA A 20 -10.55 -2.35 -14.30
N GLY A 21 -10.24 -3.63 -14.34
CA GLY A 21 -9.43 -4.21 -15.41
C GLY A 21 -7.93 -4.28 -15.10
N ASN A 22 -7.44 -3.43 -14.22
CA ASN A 22 -6.09 -3.57 -13.68
C ASN A 22 -6.04 -4.73 -12.67
N THR A 23 -4.85 -5.09 -12.25
CA THR A 23 -4.64 -6.16 -11.28
C THR A 23 -4.08 -5.61 -9.97
N VAL A 24 -4.12 -6.43 -8.93
CA VAL A 24 -3.46 -6.15 -7.66
C VAL A 24 -1.97 -5.85 -7.85
N GLY A 25 -1.32 -6.59 -8.76
CA GLY A 25 0.09 -6.35 -9.11
C GLY A 25 0.34 -4.99 -9.76
N ASP A 26 -0.63 -4.46 -10.50
CA ASP A 26 -0.53 -3.13 -11.09
C ASP A 26 -0.46 -2.05 -10.00
N ILE A 27 -1.26 -2.19 -8.95
CA ILE A 27 -1.21 -1.28 -7.79
C ILE A 27 0.16 -1.35 -7.12
N GLY A 28 0.60 -2.55 -6.77
CA GLY A 28 1.89 -2.75 -6.10
C GLY A 28 3.07 -2.27 -6.94
N PHE A 29 3.05 -2.52 -8.24
CA PHE A 29 4.07 -2.04 -9.17
C PHE A 29 4.12 -0.51 -9.20
N ALA A 30 2.98 0.16 -9.25
CA ALA A 30 2.92 1.63 -9.29
C ALA A 30 3.50 2.23 -8.00
N ILE A 31 3.12 1.70 -6.85
CA ILE A 31 3.64 2.14 -5.55
C ILE A 31 5.15 1.92 -5.46
N GLU A 32 5.60 0.72 -5.76
CA GLU A 32 7.03 0.37 -5.69
C GLU A 32 7.86 1.22 -6.62
N SER A 33 7.44 1.39 -7.86
CA SER A 33 8.14 2.20 -8.85
C SER A 33 8.30 3.65 -8.39
N PHE A 34 7.24 4.22 -7.82
CA PHE A 34 7.30 5.58 -7.27
C PHE A 34 8.30 5.68 -6.12
N VAL A 35 8.19 4.78 -5.14
CA VAL A 35 9.06 4.81 -3.95
C VAL A 35 10.53 4.67 -4.35
N ARG A 36 10.83 3.76 -5.28
CA ARG A 36 12.19 3.55 -5.76
C ARG A 36 12.73 4.72 -6.56
N SER A 37 11.88 5.50 -7.19
CA SER A 37 12.28 6.71 -7.92
C SER A 37 12.73 7.85 -6.99
N GLN A 38 12.42 7.76 -5.68
CA GLN A 38 12.74 8.78 -4.69
C GLN A 38 14.17 8.69 -4.13
N LYS A 39 15.08 8.06 -4.84
CA LYS A 39 16.41 7.66 -4.40
C LYS A 39 17.47 8.76 -4.33
N LYS A 40 17.20 9.95 -3.91
CA LYS A 40 18.32 10.90 -3.69
C LYS A 40 18.97 10.66 -2.33
N ASN A 41 19.96 9.77 -2.28
CA ASN A 41 20.80 9.48 -1.11
C ASN A 41 20.07 8.88 0.12
N LYS A 42 18.84 8.37 -0.06
CA LYS A 42 18.11 7.70 1.01
C LYS A 42 17.51 6.40 0.48
N GLN A 43 17.60 5.37 1.28
CA GLN A 43 16.95 4.11 1.00
C GLN A 43 15.60 4.09 1.72
N TYR A 44 14.54 3.85 0.97
CA TYR A 44 13.21 3.64 1.53
C TYR A 44 12.85 2.17 1.43
N GLY A 45 12.50 1.56 2.56
CA GLY A 45 12.06 0.18 2.62
C GLY A 45 10.53 0.09 2.53
N ILE A 46 10.03 -0.72 1.62
CA ILE A 46 8.59 -1.02 1.53
C ILE A 46 8.35 -2.26 2.37
N ILE A 47 7.47 -2.16 3.37
CA ILE A 47 7.13 -3.29 4.21
C ILE A 47 6.36 -4.32 3.38
N GLU A 48 6.85 -5.57 3.34
CA GLU A 48 6.29 -6.64 2.53
C GLU A 48 5.36 -7.57 3.31
N VAL A 49 5.58 -7.72 4.61
CA VAL A 49 4.79 -8.63 5.46
C VAL A 49 3.42 -8.08 5.86
N LEU A 50 3.21 -6.80 5.66
CA LEU A 50 1.94 -6.13 5.87
C LEU A 50 1.45 -5.59 4.53
N SER A 51 0.16 -5.72 4.26
CA SER A 51 -0.40 -5.35 2.96
C SER A 51 -1.77 -4.72 3.10
N GLY A 52 -2.21 -4.04 2.04
CA GLY A 52 -3.61 -3.72 1.85
C GLY A 52 -4.44 -5.00 1.68
N HIS A 53 -5.74 -4.87 1.66
CA HIS A 53 -6.64 -6.03 1.67
C HIS A 53 -8.03 -5.66 1.17
N GLY A 54 -8.81 -6.68 0.82
CA GLY A 54 -10.23 -6.51 0.58
C GLY A 54 -10.97 -6.13 1.86
N VAL A 55 -12.06 -5.43 1.68
CA VAL A 55 -12.98 -5.05 2.75
C VAL A 55 -14.40 -5.38 2.30
N GLY A 56 -15.15 -6.08 3.12
CA GLY A 56 -16.50 -6.48 2.80
C GLY A 56 -17.23 -6.95 4.03
N ARG A 57 -17.52 -8.23 4.11
CA ARG A 57 -18.14 -8.84 5.29
C ARG A 57 -17.20 -8.86 6.48
N ALA A 58 -15.88 -8.91 6.22
CA ALA A 58 -14.85 -8.82 7.23
C ALA A 58 -14.03 -7.55 7.02
N ILE A 59 -13.35 -7.10 8.09
CA ILE A 59 -12.44 -5.95 8.01
C ILE A 59 -11.26 -6.28 7.12
N HIS A 60 -10.78 -7.52 7.16
CA HIS A 60 -9.69 -8.03 6.35
C HIS A 60 -10.17 -9.25 5.60
N GLU A 61 -10.17 -9.19 4.29
CA GLU A 61 -10.49 -10.33 3.42
C GLU A 61 -9.72 -10.23 2.11
N ASP A 62 -9.78 -11.29 1.30
CA ASP A 62 -9.15 -11.31 -0.02
C ASP A 62 -9.71 -10.20 -0.92
N PRO A 63 -8.91 -9.68 -1.86
CA PRO A 63 -7.51 -10.04 -2.09
C PRO A 63 -6.55 -9.32 -1.15
N TYR A 64 -5.36 -9.86 -0.95
CA TYR A 64 -4.24 -9.13 -0.37
C TYR A 64 -3.63 -8.21 -1.43
N ILE A 65 -3.27 -6.99 -1.02
CA ILE A 65 -2.78 -5.96 -1.93
C ILE A 65 -1.43 -5.46 -1.44
N PRO A 66 -0.34 -6.15 -1.80
CA PRO A 66 1.01 -5.72 -1.44
C PRO A 66 1.36 -4.36 -2.06
N ASN A 67 2.23 -3.63 -1.39
CA ASN A 67 2.73 -2.34 -1.86
C ASN A 67 3.95 -2.50 -2.79
N PHE A 68 4.09 -3.66 -3.37
CA PHE A 68 5.08 -4.04 -4.38
C PHE A 68 4.43 -5.05 -5.32
N GLY A 69 4.98 -5.23 -6.50
CA GLY A 69 4.43 -6.23 -7.41
C GLY A 69 4.87 -6.05 -8.85
N LYS A 70 4.25 -6.82 -9.72
CA LYS A 70 4.51 -6.83 -11.15
C LYS A 70 3.23 -6.54 -11.93
N ARG A 71 3.36 -5.79 -13.01
CA ARG A 71 2.25 -5.47 -13.91
C ARG A 71 1.54 -6.73 -14.38
N GLY A 72 0.22 -6.68 -14.37
CA GLY A 72 -0.65 -7.75 -14.87
C GLY A 72 -0.73 -8.99 -13.97
N LYS A 73 -0.07 -8.99 -12.82
CA LYS A 73 -0.07 -10.13 -11.91
C LYS A 73 -1.08 -9.96 -10.78
N GLY A 74 -1.56 -11.09 -10.27
CA GLY A 74 -2.53 -11.12 -9.19
C GLY A 74 -3.96 -10.97 -9.66
N GLU A 75 -4.87 -10.83 -8.70
CA GLU A 75 -6.29 -10.79 -8.96
C GLU A 75 -6.69 -9.51 -9.72
N LYS A 76 -7.60 -9.67 -10.66
CA LYS A 76 -8.14 -8.56 -11.44
C LYS A 76 -9.13 -7.75 -10.59
N LEU A 77 -9.03 -6.43 -10.67
CA LEU A 77 -9.94 -5.53 -9.99
C LEU A 77 -11.26 -5.43 -10.78
N ILE A 78 -12.36 -5.61 -10.08
CA ILE A 78 -13.71 -5.64 -10.64
C ILE A 78 -14.53 -4.52 -10.01
N PRO A 79 -15.38 -3.80 -10.77
CA PRO A 79 -16.27 -2.81 -10.20
C PRO A 79 -17.11 -3.38 -9.05
N GLY A 80 -17.25 -2.65 -7.97
CA GLY A 80 -17.94 -3.07 -6.75
C GLY A 80 -17.03 -3.60 -5.67
N MET A 81 -15.77 -3.94 -5.98
CA MET A 81 -14.80 -4.30 -4.95
C MET A 81 -14.50 -3.12 -4.04
N VAL A 82 -14.42 -3.39 -2.74
CA VAL A 82 -13.95 -2.43 -1.73
C VAL A 82 -12.64 -2.95 -1.18
N ILE A 83 -11.60 -2.13 -1.25
CA ILE A 83 -10.25 -2.51 -0.83
C ILE A 83 -9.63 -1.41 0.03
N ALA A 84 -8.78 -1.81 0.96
CA ALA A 84 -7.92 -0.89 1.70
C ALA A 84 -6.54 -0.88 1.06
N LEU A 85 -6.04 0.31 0.74
CA LEU A 85 -4.66 0.53 0.31
C LEU A 85 -3.91 1.18 1.47
N GLU A 86 -2.79 0.60 1.85
CA GLU A 86 -2.08 1.01 3.06
C GLU A 86 -0.56 0.89 2.89
N PRO A 87 0.06 1.78 2.10
CA PRO A 87 1.51 1.79 2.00
C PRO A 87 2.16 2.08 3.35
N MET A 88 3.12 1.24 3.68
CA MET A 88 3.94 1.36 4.87
C MET A 88 5.39 1.41 4.43
N ILE A 89 6.04 2.54 4.68
CA ILE A 89 7.38 2.83 4.16
C ILE A 89 8.30 3.17 5.31
N ASN A 90 9.44 2.47 5.35
CA ASN A 90 10.50 2.70 6.32
C ASN A 90 11.59 3.61 5.76
N LEU A 91 12.09 4.48 6.59
CA LEU A 91 13.33 5.18 6.29
C LEU A 91 14.50 4.22 6.60
N GLY A 92 14.92 3.45 5.61
CA GLY A 92 15.93 2.40 5.76
C GLY A 92 15.43 1.04 5.30
N ALA A 93 15.71 -0.01 6.07
CA ALA A 93 15.37 -1.38 5.70
C ALA A 93 13.87 -1.66 5.82
N LYS A 94 13.39 -2.56 4.98
CA LYS A 94 11.97 -2.96 4.93
C LYS A 94 11.52 -3.84 6.09
N ASN A 95 12.46 -4.44 6.82
CA ASN A 95 12.15 -5.43 7.84
C ASN A 95 11.51 -4.82 9.09
N VAL A 96 10.50 -5.52 9.60
CA VAL A 96 9.81 -5.17 10.84
C VAL A 96 9.82 -6.36 11.78
N MET A 97 9.59 -6.09 13.06
CA MET A 97 9.46 -7.11 14.09
C MET A 97 8.19 -6.87 14.90
N ILE A 98 7.68 -7.94 15.51
CA ILE A 98 6.53 -7.86 16.41
C ILE A 98 7.05 -7.70 17.84
N SER A 99 6.54 -6.70 18.56
CA SER A 99 6.88 -6.47 19.96
C SER A 99 6.31 -7.57 20.87
N LYS A 100 6.74 -7.57 22.15
CA LYS A 100 6.31 -8.56 23.15
C LYS A 100 4.81 -8.59 23.39
N ASP A 101 4.09 -7.50 23.10
CA ASP A 101 2.63 -7.44 23.22
C ASP A 101 1.90 -8.25 22.13
N GLY A 102 2.60 -8.73 21.09
CA GLY A 102 2.03 -9.49 19.99
C GLY A 102 1.29 -8.64 18.95
N TYR A 103 1.21 -7.33 19.11
CA TYR A 103 0.45 -6.43 18.23
C TYR A 103 1.29 -5.33 17.59
N THR A 104 2.29 -4.82 18.29
CA THR A 104 3.09 -3.69 17.83
C THR A 104 4.16 -4.13 16.85
N PHE A 105 4.13 -3.56 15.65
CA PHE A 105 5.19 -3.73 14.65
C PHE A 105 6.17 -2.58 14.77
N SER A 106 7.46 -2.89 14.76
CA SER A 106 8.55 -1.93 14.83
C SER A 106 9.57 -2.22 13.74
N THR A 107 10.25 -1.18 13.26
CA THR A 107 11.36 -1.37 12.33
C THR A 107 12.51 -2.08 13.01
N VAL A 108 13.14 -3.05 12.34
CA VAL A 108 14.25 -3.82 12.89
C VAL A 108 15.48 -2.93 13.13
N ASP A 109 15.72 -1.97 12.24
CA ASP A 109 16.85 -1.04 12.34
C ASP A 109 16.58 0.19 13.21
N GLY A 110 15.39 0.30 13.81
CA GLY A 110 15.01 1.41 14.68
C GLY A 110 14.74 2.73 13.95
N LYS A 111 14.79 2.77 12.63
CA LYS A 111 14.53 3.99 11.86
C LYS A 111 13.03 4.27 11.73
N THR A 112 12.71 5.51 11.37
CA THR A 112 11.32 5.97 11.27
C THR A 112 10.55 5.24 10.17
N SER A 113 9.27 4.98 10.46
CA SER A 113 8.31 4.42 9.51
C SER A 113 7.10 5.34 9.37
N ALA A 114 6.46 5.29 8.21
CA ALA A 114 5.21 6.01 7.95
C ALA A 114 4.18 5.07 7.35
N HIS A 115 2.92 5.31 7.69
CA HIS A 115 1.77 4.52 7.23
C HIS A 115 0.61 5.46 6.92
N PHE A 116 0.09 5.34 5.72
CA PHE A 116 -1.16 6.00 5.29
C PHE A 116 -2.11 4.97 4.73
N GLU A 117 -3.40 5.19 4.90
CA GLU A 117 -4.44 4.24 4.47
C GLU A 117 -5.67 4.97 3.96
N HIS A 118 -6.25 4.44 2.89
CA HIS A 118 -7.61 4.74 2.47
C HIS A 118 -8.34 3.48 2.06
N THR A 119 -9.64 3.47 2.33
CA THR A 119 -10.56 2.47 1.79
C THR A 119 -11.17 3.04 0.52
N ILE A 120 -11.13 2.28 -0.56
CA ILE A 120 -11.59 2.72 -1.87
C ILE A 120 -12.57 1.73 -2.48
N LEU A 121 -13.50 2.27 -3.25
CA LEU A 121 -14.42 1.50 -4.08
C LEU A 121 -13.91 1.47 -5.52
N ILE A 122 -13.76 0.29 -6.08
CA ILE A 122 -13.44 0.11 -7.50
C ILE A 122 -14.73 0.38 -8.29
N THR A 123 -14.66 1.30 -9.25
CA THR A 123 -15.77 1.65 -10.13
C THR A 123 -15.42 1.36 -11.58
N GLU A 124 -16.35 1.56 -12.49
CA GLU A 124 -16.09 1.46 -13.92
C GLU A 124 -15.25 2.62 -14.47
N ALA A 125 -15.11 3.69 -13.68
CA ALA A 125 -14.32 4.87 -14.02
C ALA A 125 -13.21 5.06 -12.97
N GLU A 126 -13.12 6.25 -12.39
CA GLU A 126 -12.13 6.54 -11.35
C GLU A 126 -12.50 5.87 -10.02
N PRO A 127 -11.53 5.37 -9.26
CA PRO A 127 -11.80 4.82 -7.93
C PRO A 127 -12.36 5.90 -7.00
N GLU A 128 -13.30 5.50 -6.16
CA GLU A 128 -13.89 6.39 -5.17
C GLU A 128 -13.25 6.16 -3.80
N VAL A 129 -12.72 7.23 -3.20
CA VAL A 129 -12.13 7.18 -1.87
C VAL A 129 -13.23 7.32 -0.83
N LEU A 130 -13.54 6.22 -0.12
CA LEU A 130 -14.63 6.19 0.85
C LEU A 130 -14.26 6.86 2.18
N THR A 131 -12.98 6.92 2.50
CA THR A 131 -12.45 7.49 3.75
C THR A 131 -11.86 8.89 3.57
N ALA A 132 -12.13 9.55 2.46
CA ALA A 132 -11.72 10.94 2.24
C ALA A 132 -12.47 11.87 3.20
N ARG A 133 -11.77 12.95 3.66
CA ARG A 133 -12.33 14.00 4.50
C ARG A 133 -12.76 15.20 3.66
#